data_30441c21121af08c29a6e03189d36c23
#
_entry.id   30441c21121af08c29a6e03189d36c23
#
_cell.length_a   1.000
_cell.length_b   1.000
_cell.length_c   1.000
_cell.angle_alpha   90.00
_cell.angle_beta   90.00
_cell.angle_gamma   90.00
#
_symmetry.space_group_name_H-M   'P 1'
#
loop_
_entity.id
_entity.type
_entity.pdbx_description
1 polymer ?
#
loop_
_entity_poly.entity_id
_entity_poly.type
_entity_poly.pdbx_seq_one_letter_code
_entity_poly.pdbx_strand_id
1 'polypeptide(L)'
;MLLALDVGNTNITIGAFEGEKLTGRWRLRTIREQTPDEWGILMRNLFSLSALDLSKVDGVVISSVVPAVDQPLMAMSQRYFHCEAMFITPATDIGIENRYDNPREVGADRLVNAVAGFRKYGGPCVVVDLGTTINFDVVSRDGAFLGGLIAPGIGMSISGLFAKTARLPMVDFRAPEKVVGGNTVGSI
;
A
#
# COMPACT_ATOMS: atom_id res chain seq x y z
N MET A 1 14.06 1.78 16.14
CA MET A 1 13.75 1.38 14.73
C MET A 1 12.25 1.49 14.50
N LEU A 2 11.82 2.24 13.49
CA LEU A 2 10.41 2.38 13.11
C LEU A 2 10.03 1.29 12.09
N LEU A 3 8.93 0.58 12.34
CA LEU A 3 8.33 -0.34 11.39
C LEU A 3 7.12 0.32 10.75
N ALA A 4 7.12 0.46 9.43
CA ALA A 4 6.02 1.03 8.67
C ALA A 4 5.35 -0.06 7.82
N LEU A 5 4.01 -0.17 7.91
CA LEU A 5 3.21 -1.12 7.16
C LEU A 5 2.21 -0.37 6.27
N ASP A 6 2.23 -0.71 4.99
CA ASP A 6 1.19 -0.30 4.04
C ASP A 6 0.35 -1.53 3.68
N VAL A 7 -0.90 -1.54 4.15
CA VAL A 7 -1.80 -2.70 4.13
C VAL A 7 -2.85 -2.52 3.05
N GLY A 8 -2.55 -3.03 1.87
CA GLY A 8 -3.47 -3.07 0.74
C GLY A 8 -4.30 -4.36 0.67
N ASN A 9 -5.33 -4.37 -0.18
CA ASN A 9 -6.22 -5.53 -0.35
C ASN A 9 -5.53 -6.81 -0.82
N THR A 10 -4.43 -6.69 -1.56
CA THR A 10 -3.72 -7.85 -2.14
C THR A 10 -2.39 -8.11 -1.43
N ASN A 11 -1.66 -7.05 -1.08
CA ASN A 11 -0.34 -7.15 -0.49
C ASN A 11 -0.17 -6.16 0.65
N ILE A 12 0.72 -6.51 1.57
CA ILE A 12 1.23 -5.65 2.62
C ILE A 12 2.70 -5.37 2.30
N THR A 13 3.04 -4.10 2.19
CA THR A 13 4.44 -3.66 2.08
C THR A 13 4.93 -3.21 3.45
N ILE A 14 6.12 -3.67 3.83
CA ILE A 14 6.70 -3.43 5.15
C ILE A 14 8.07 -2.79 4.95
N GLY A 15 8.33 -1.71 5.69
CA GLY A 15 9.63 -1.05 5.74
C GLY A 15 10.12 -0.94 7.18
N ALA A 16 11.39 -1.30 7.42
CA ALA A 16 12.07 -1.04 8.69
C ALA A 16 13.05 0.13 8.51
N PHE A 17 12.95 1.15 9.38
CA PHE A 17 13.72 2.38 9.28
C PHE A 17 14.55 2.64 10.52
N GLU A 18 15.82 3.00 10.34
CA GLU A 18 16.67 3.59 11.36
C GLU A 18 16.89 5.07 11.01
N GLY A 19 16.17 5.96 11.70
CA GLY A 19 16.04 7.36 11.28
C GLY A 19 15.38 7.43 9.90
N GLU A 20 16.03 8.05 8.92
CA GLU A 20 15.54 8.14 7.54
C GLU A 20 16.00 6.98 6.64
N LYS A 21 16.88 6.11 7.15
CA LYS A 21 17.45 5.02 6.38
C LYS A 21 16.53 3.80 6.39
N LEU A 22 16.10 3.35 5.21
CA LEU A 22 15.42 2.07 5.02
C LEU A 22 16.43 0.93 5.18
N THR A 23 16.31 0.13 6.23
CA THR A 23 17.23 -0.98 6.56
C THR A 23 16.65 -2.34 6.18
N GLY A 24 15.33 -2.45 6.08
CA GLY A 24 14.65 -3.67 5.63
C GLY A 24 13.39 -3.33 4.83
N ARG A 25 13.10 -4.14 3.80
CA ARG A 25 11.88 -4.02 3.00
C ARG A 25 11.36 -5.39 2.62
N TRP A 26 10.07 -5.61 2.87
CA TRP A 26 9.40 -6.87 2.54
C TRP A 26 8.03 -6.62 1.94
N ARG A 27 7.53 -7.61 1.23
CA ARG A 27 6.17 -7.62 0.69
C ARG A 27 5.55 -8.97 0.99
N LEU A 28 4.41 -8.95 1.64
CA LEU A 28 3.64 -10.14 1.99
C LEU A 28 2.28 -10.10 1.29
N ARG A 29 1.66 -11.26 1.15
CA ARG A 29 0.26 -11.34 0.74
C ARG A 29 -0.64 -10.90 1.89
N THR A 30 -1.70 -10.17 1.60
CA THR A 30 -2.74 -9.87 2.59
C THR A 30 -3.60 -11.11 2.80
N ILE A 31 -3.54 -11.69 4.00
CA ILE A 31 -4.35 -12.82 4.44
C ILE A 31 -5.22 -12.32 5.58
N ARG A 32 -6.54 -12.24 5.38
CA ARG A 32 -7.47 -11.60 6.31
C ARG A 32 -7.67 -12.40 7.60
N GLU A 33 -7.48 -13.70 7.53
CA GLU A 33 -7.69 -14.65 8.64
C GLU A 33 -6.44 -14.86 9.51
N GLN A 34 -5.34 -14.16 9.20
CA GLN A 34 -4.06 -14.32 9.87
C GLN A 34 -4.12 -13.81 11.32
N THR A 35 -3.70 -14.65 12.25
CA THR A 35 -3.70 -14.34 13.68
C THR A 35 -2.52 -13.45 14.08
N PRO A 36 -2.57 -12.76 15.24
CA PRO A 36 -1.43 -12.00 15.76
C PRO A 36 -0.15 -12.81 15.91
N ASP A 37 -0.26 -14.10 16.27
CA ASP A 37 0.91 -14.97 16.47
C ASP A 37 1.55 -15.38 15.13
N GLU A 38 0.76 -15.64 14.10
CA GLU A 38 1.26 -15.88 12.74
C GLU A 38 1.99 -14.64 12.22
N TRP A 39 1.44 -13.44 12.42
CA TRP A 39 2.12 -12.18 12.11
C TRP A 39 3.45 -12.04 12.87
N GLY A 40 3.46 -12.34 14.18
CA GLY A 40 4.66 -12.30 15.01
C GLY A 40 5.77 -13.25 14.52
N ILE A 41 5.39 -14.46 14.14
CA ILE A 41 6.33 -15.45 13.57
C ILE A 41 6.89 -14.96 12.24
N LEU A 42 6.04 -14.43 11.36
CA LEU A 42 6.48 -13.87 10.07
C LEU A 42 7.46 -12.72 10.27
N MET A 43 7.14 -11.75 11.13
CA MET A 43 8.04 -10.62 11.43
C MET A 43 9.38 -11.10 11.95
N ARG A 44 9.38 -12.01 12.93
CA ARG A 44 10.62 -12.58 13.47
C ARG A 44 11.46 -13.23 12.38
N ASN A 45 10.87 -14.01 11.50
CA ASN A 45 11.58 -14.67 10.41
C ASN A 45 12.16 -13.68 9.40
N LEU A 46 11.38 -12.66 9.00
CA LEU A 46 11.84 -11.61 8.07
C LEU A 46 13.03 -10.82 8.64
N PHE A 47 12.95 -10.45 9.92
CA PHE A 47 14.03 -9.76 10.61
C PHE A 47 15.29 -10.65 10.72
N SER A 48 15.13 -11.90 11.13
CA SER A 48 16.24 -12.87 11.22
C SER A 48 16.93 -13.09 9.87
N LEU A 49 16.17 -13.29 8.80
CA LEU A 49 16.71 -13.48 7.45
C LEU A 49 17.44 -12.24 6.92
N SER A 50 17.12 -11.06 7.43
CA SER A 50 17.73 -9.79 7.05
C SER A 50 18.82 -9.32 8.01
N ALA A 51 19.18 -10.17 9.00
CA ALA A 51 20.13 -9.85 10.08
C ALA A 51 19.77 -8.56 10.86
N LEU A 52 18.47 -8.28 10.98
CA LEU A 52 17.94 -7.18 11.77
C LEU A 52 17.49 -7.66 13.15
N ASP A 53 17.70 -6.80 14.15
CA ASP A 53 17.30 -7.08 15.53
C ASP A 53 15.87 -6.57 15.78
N LEU A 54 14.95 -7.50 15.99
CA LEU A 54 13.53 -7.21 16.22
C LEU A 54 13.31 -6.43 17.53
N SER A 55 14.19 -6.61 18.53
CA SER A 55 14.09 -5.90 19.82
C SER A 55 14.35 -4.39 19.71
N LYS A 56 14.91 -3.94 18.59
CA LYS A 56 15.12 -2.51 18.31
C LYS A 56 13.89 -1.80 17.76
N VAL A 57 12.80 -2.51 17.49
CA VAL A 57 11.55 -1.87 17.07
C VAL A 57 10.93 -1.17 18.26
N ASP A 58 10.84 0.15 18.19
CA ASP A 58 10.32 1.05 19.22
C ASP A 58 9.08 1.83 18.75
N GLY A 59 8.65 1.65 17.51
CA GLY A 59 7.45 2.24 16.94
C GLY A 59 6.95 1.46 15.74
N VAL A 60 5.62 1.39 15.62
CA VAL A 60 4.92 0.78 14.47
C VAL A 60 3.91 1.77 13.94
N VAL A 61 3.96 2.08 12.64
CA VAL A 61 2.96 2.90 11.93
C VAL A 61 2.31 2.09 10.83
N ILE A 62 1.00 2.16 10.73
CA ILE A 62 0.21 1.36 9.80
C ILE A 62 -0.73 2.26 9.00
N SER A 63 -0.60 2.21 7.67
CA SER A 63 -1.61 2.65 6.72
C SER A 63 -2.40 1.43 6.29
N SER A 64 -3.71 1.38 6.52
CA SER A 64 -4.52 0.20 6.19
C SER A 64 -5.82 0.58 5.48
N VAL A 65 -6.12 -0.20 4.43
CA VAL A 65 -7.43 -0.20 3.75
C VAL A 65 -8.14 -1.55 3.89
N VAL A 66 -7.70 -2.37 4.87
CA VAL A 66 -8.24 -3.72 5.13
C VAL A 66 -8.58 -3.89 6.62
N PRO A 67 -9.74 -3.42 7.09
CA PRO A 67 -10.11 -3.41 8.52
C PRO A 67 -10.01 -4.80 9.20
N ALA A 68 -10.17 -5.88 8.44
CA ALA A 68 -10.13 -7.24 8.99
C ALA A 68 -8.76 -7.61 9.61
N VAL A 69 -7.65 -6.98 9.18
CA VAL A 69 -6.30 -7.26 9.69
C VAL A 69 -5.82 -6.23 10.72
N ASP A 70 -6.55 -5.15 10.95
CA ASP A 70 -6.11 -4.06 11.83
C ASP A 70 -5.94 -4.53 13.28
N GLN A 71 -6.93 -5.22 13.82
CA GLN A 71 -6.88 -5.76 15.19
C GLN A 71 -5.77 -6.81 15.37
N PRO A 72 -5.62 -7.81 14.46
CA PRO A 72 -4.47 -8.72 14.49
C PRO A 72 -3.11 -8.03 14.47
N LEU A 73 -2.93 -7.00 13.63
CA LEU A 73 -1.67 -6.25 13.53
C LEU A 73 -1.40 -5.40 14.78
N MET A 74 -2.44 -4.80 15.36
CA MET A 74 -2.33 -4.08 16.64
C MET A 74 -1.89 -5.03 17.76
N ALA A 75 -2.57 -6.16 17.88
CA ALA A 75 -2.24 -7.18 18.91
C ALA A 75 -0.83 -7.77 18.71
N MET A 76 -0.40 -7.98 17.47
CA MET A 76 0.95 -8.40 17.11
C MET A 76 1.97 -7.35 17.56
N SER A 77 1.76 -6.06 17.28
CA SER A 77 2.64 -4.97 17.69
C SER A 77 2.84 -4.94 19.21
N GLN A 78 1.75 -4.98 19.97
CA GLN A 78 1.80 -5.00 21.43
C GLN A 78 2.52 -6.23 21.99
N ARG A 79 2.24 -7.43 21.44
CA ARG A 79 2.77 -8.69 21.96
C ARG A 79 4.24 -8.92 21.63
N TYR A 80 4.67 -8.58 20.42
CA TYR A 80 5.99 -8.94 19.90
C TYR A 80 6.98 -7.78 19.83
N PHE A 81 6.50 -6.54 19.75
CA PHE A 81 7.34 -5.34 19.74
C PHE A 81 7.19 -4.51 21.02
N HIS A 82 6.23 -4.84 21.89
CA HIS A 82 5.94 -4.11 23.14
C HIS A 82 5.64 -2.63 22.91
N CYS A 83 5.12 -2.28 21.75
CA CYS A 83 4.70 -0.93 21.41
C CYS A 83 3.28 -0.91 20.81
N GLU A 84 2.61 0.21 20.97
CA GLU A 84 1.29 0.45 20.38
C GLU A 84 1.46 0.89 18.92
N ALA A 85 0.72 0.23 18.02
CA ALA A 85 0.72 0.61 16.61
C ALA A 85 -0.10 1.88 16.39
N MET A 86 0.48 2.86 15.70
CA MET A 86 -0.21 4.06 15.25
C MET A 86 -0.85 3.79 13.89
N PHE A 87 -2.17 3.84 13.82
CA PHE A 87 -2.90 3.75 12.55
C PHE A 87 -3.08 5.13 11.93
N ILE A 88 -2.71 5.24 10.65
CA ILE A 88 -3.00 6.43 9.86
C ILE A 88 -4.45 6.38 9.43
N THR A 89 -5.19 7.42 9.74
CA THR A 89 -6.60 7.60 9.37
C THR A 89 -6.77 8.95 8.66
N PRO A 90 -7.91 9.20 8.00
CA PRO A 90 -8.19 10.51 7.42
C PRO A 90 -8.18 11.67 8.44
N ALA A 91 -8.32 11.37 9.74
CA ALA A 91 -8.28 12.35 10.83
C ALA A 91 -6.87 12.55 11.41
N THR A 92 -5.90 11.72 11.03
CA THR A 92 -4.52 11.82 11.51
C THR A 92 -3.85 13.03 10.86
N ASP A 93 -3.26 13.91 11.66
CA ASP A 93 -2.43 14.99 11.13
C ASP A 93 -1.10 14.40 10.60
N ILE A 94 -1.01 14.31 9.30
CA ILE A 94 0.18 13.81 8.58
C ILE A 94 0.95 14.94 7.88
N GLY A 95 0.60 16.20 8.17
CA GLY A 95 1.28 17.37 7.67
C GLY A 95 0.91 17.78 6.24
N ILE A 96 -0.27 17.36 5.75
CA ILE A 96 -0.92 17.91 4.56
C ILE A 96 -2.40 18.16 4.83
N GLU A 97 -2.94 19.21 4.23
CA GLU A 97 -4.37 19.49 4.27
C GLU A 97 -5.12 18.53 3.33
N ASN A 98 -6.20 17.93 3.79
CA ASN A 98 -7.09 17.11 2.98
C ASN A 98 -8.29 17.95 2.52
N ARG A 99 -8.30 18.36 1.24
CA ARG A 99 -9.36 19.15 0.59
C ARG A 99 -10.33 18.28 -0.24
N TYR A 100 -10.45 17.00 0.09
CA TYR A 100 -11.44 16.12 -0.53
C TYR A 100 -12.85 16.52 -0.08
N ASP A 101 -13.87 16.39 -0.93
CA ASP A 101 -15.26 16.78 -0.61
C ASP A 101 -15.75 16.18 0.70
N ASN A 102 -15.49 14.87 0.91
CA ASN A 102 -15.65 14.21 2.19
C ASN A 102 -14.31 13.63 2.64
N PRO A 103 -13.55 14.34 3.48
CA PRO A 103 -12.22 13.91 3.90
C PRO A 103 -12.16 12.52 4.53
N ARG A 104 -13.27 12.04 5.12
CA ARG A 104 -13.33 10.72 5.78
C ARG A 104 -13.36 9.54 4.80
N GLU A 105 -13.65 9.78 3.53
CA GLU A 105 -13.74 8.74 2.50
C GLU A 105 -12.38 8.42 1.86
N VAL A 106 -11.35 9.23 2.12
CA VAL A 106 -10.04 9.02 1.51
C VAL A 106 -9.33 7.85 2.20
N GLY A 107 -8.87 6.89 1.42
CA GLY A 107 -8.03 5.81 1.93
C GLY A 107 -6.72 6.34 2.52
N ALA A 108 -6.27 5.74 3.61
CA ALA A 108 -5.03 6.13 4.27
C ALA A 108 -3.81 6.00 3.33
N ASP A 109 -3.78 4.97 2.49
CA ASP A 109 -2.79 4.72 1.46
C ASP A 109 -2.60 5.91 0.51
N ARG A 110 -3.69 6.51 0.03
CA ARG A 110 -3.66 7.68 -0.85
C ARG A 110 -3.07 8.91 -0.16
N LEU A 111 -3.43 9.12 1.11
CA LEU A 111 -2.92 10.24 1.90
C LEU A 111 -1.42 10.12 2.16
N VAL A 112 -0.93 8.94 2.58
CA VAL A 112 0.51 8.75 2.83
C VAL A 112 1.33 8.83 1.55
N ASN A 113 0.79 8.35 0.42
CA ASN A 113 1.40 8.49 -0.90
C ASN A 113 1.51 9.97 -1.31
N ALA A 114 0.45 10.75 -1.09
CA ALA A 114 0.44 12.20 -1.36
C ALA A 114 1.50 12.95 -0.53
N VAL A 115 1.59 12.65 0.78
CA VAL A 115 2.63 13.21 1.66
C VAL A 115 4.02 12.88 1.14
N ALA A 116 4.27 11.61 0.82
CA ALA A 116 5.57 11.16 0.36
C ALA A 116 5.95 11.82 -0.98
N GLY A 117 5.01 11.91 -1.92
CA GLY A 117 5.19 12.57 -3.21
C GLY A 117 5.52 14.05 -3.05
N PHE A 118 4.73 14.77 -2.26
CA PHE A 118 4.94 16.19 -2.02
C PHE A 118 6.28 16.48 -1.30
N ARG A 119 6.59 15.73 -0.25
CA ARG A 119 7.84 15.92 0.49
C ARG A 119 9.09 15.65 -0.34
N LYS A 120 9.00 14.70 -1.27
CA LYS A 120 10.14 14.30 -2.09
C LYS A 120 10.32 15.18 -3.34
N TYR A 121 9.23 15.62 -3.96
CA TYR A 121 9.26 16.27 -5.27
C TYR A 121 8.67 17.68 -5.28
N GLY A 122 8.03 18.10 -4.19
CA GLY A 122 7.29 19.37 -4.14
C GLY A 122 5.94 19.29 -4.86
N GLY A 123 5.28 20.44 -4.97
CA GLY A 123 3.99 20.57 -5.65
C GLY A 123 4.00 21.65 -6.75
N PRO A 124 3.01 21.65 -7.66
CA PRO A 124 1.96 20.65 -7.75
C PRO A 124 2.49 19.32 -8.30
N CYS A 125 1.93 18.20 -7.87
CA CYS A 125 2.29 16.90 -8.40
C CYS A 125 1.08 15.96 -8.49
N VAL A 126 1.22 14.91 -9.30
CA VAL A 126 0.29 13.79 -9.37
C VAL A 126 1.06 12.54 -8.97
N VAL A 127 0.61 11.88 -7.92
CA VAL A 127 1.16 10.59 -7.51
C VAL A 127 0.35 9.50 -8.19
N VAL A 128 1.04 8.61 -8.90
CA VAL A 128 0.40 7.47 -9.60
C VAL A 128 0.79 6.21 -8.87
N ASP A 129 -0.21 5.52 -8.32
CA ASP A 129 -0.05 4.22 -7.67
C ASP A 129 -0.61 3.11 -8.56
N LEU A 130 0.26 2.17 -8.95
CA LEU A 130 -0.07 1.04 -9.83
C LEU A 130 -0.19 -0.23 -8.99
N GLY A 131 -1.41 -0.52 -8.56
CA GLY A 131 -1.73 -1.66 -7.72
C GLY A 131 -2.93 -2.48 -8.20
N THR A 132 -3.73 -2.96 -7.26
CA THR A 132 -5.04 -3.58 -7.51
C THR A 132 -5.96 -2.62 -8.26
N THR A 133 -5.91 -1.35 -7.88
CA THR A 133 -6.43 -0.20 -8.64
C THR A 133 -5.27 0.64 -9.15
N ILE A 134 -5.52 1.50 -10.12
CA ILE A 134 -4.60 2.57 -10.50
C ILE A 134 -5.18 3.85 -9.93
N ASN A 135 -4.45 4.46 -8.99
CA ASN A 135 -4.84 5.72 -8.37
C ASN A 135 -3.98 6.86 -8.93
N PHE A 136 -4.61 7.99 -9.20
CA PHE A 136 -3.94 9.24 -9.59
C PHE A 136 -4.32 10.27 -8.52
N ASP A 137 -3.41 10.58 -7.62
CA ASP A 137 -3.62 11.47 -6.49
C ASP A 137 -3.01 12.84 -6.74
N VAL A 138 -3.84 13.87 -6.75
CA VAL A 138 -3.45 15.24 -7.09
C VAL A 138 -3.11 16.00 -5.82
N VAL A 139 -1.90 16.54 -5.78
CA VAL A 139 -1.40 17.41 -4.71
C VAL A 139 -1.17 18.80 -5.26
N SER A 140 -1.72 19.80 -4.57
CA SER A 140 -1.59 21.20 -4.96
C SER A 140 -0.15 21.75 -4.78
N ARG A 141 0.07 22.97 -5.26
CA ARG A 141 1.36 23.64 -5.10
C ARG A 141 1.73 23.90 -3.63
N ASP A 142 0.75 24.16 -2.80
CA ASP A 142 0.88 24.38 -1.35
C ASP A 142 0.83 23.11 -0.52
N GLY A 143 0.78 21.93 -1.16
CA GLY A 143 0.87 20.63 -0.53
C GLY A 143 -0.46 20.04 -0.08
N ALA A 144 -1.62 20.58 -0.46
CA ALA A 144 -2.91 20.00 -0.10
C ALA A 144 -3.27 18.82 -1.03
N PHE A 145 -3.86 17.78 -0.46
CA PHE A 145 -4.49 16.69 -1.21
C PHE A 145 -5.83 17.17 -1.79
N LEU A 146 -5.94 17.17 -3.11
CA LEU A 146 -7.14 17.67 -3.81
C LEU A 146 -8.11 16.56 -4.23
N GLY A 147 -7.70 15.30 -4.11
CA GLY A 147 -8.45 14.18 -4.67
C GLY A 147 -7.74 13.58 -5.88
N GLY A 148 -8.50 12.92 -6.77
CA GLY A 148 -7.89 12.28 -7.92
C GLY A 148 -8.83 11.32 -8.65
N LEU A 149 -8.25 10.31 -9.30
CA LEU A 149 -8.96 9.29 -10.07
C LEU A 149 -8.63 7.91 -9.54
N ILE A 150 -9.60 7.02 -9.62
CA ILE A 150 -9.43 5.59 -9.32
C ILE A 150 -9.89 4.82 -10.56
N ALA A 151 -8.98 4.04 -11.14
CA ALA A 151 -9.25 3.16 -12.27
C ALA A 151 -8.96 1.70 -11.90
N PRO A 152 -9.54 0.73 -12.60
CA PRO A 152 -9.18 -0.67 -12.41
C PRO A 152 -7.70 -0.89 -12.70
N GLY A 153 -7.01 -1.64 -11.84
CA GLY A 153 -5.65 -2.09 -12.09
C GLY A 153 -5.58 -3.06 -13.28
N ILE A 154 -4.38 -3.30 -13.80
CA ILE A 154 -4.19 -4.13 -15.02
C ILE A 154 -4.77 -5.53 -14.81
N GLY A 155 -4.51 -6.16 -13.68
CA GLY A 155 -5.06 -7.49 -13.38
C GLY A 155 -6.60 -7.50 -13.31
N MET A 156 -7.21 -6.47 -12.70
CA MET A 156 -8.67 -6.32 -12.67
C MET A 156 -9.23 -6.10 -14.08
N SER A 157 -8.56 -5.29 -14.90
CA SER A 157 -8.98 -5.03 -16.29
C SER A 157 -8.96 -6.30 -17.12
N ILE A 158 -7.89 -7.09 -17.07
CA ILE A 158 -7.78 -8.39 -17.77
C ILE A 158 -8.87 -9.34 -17.29
N SER A 159 -9.04 -9.48 -15.97
CA SER A 159 -10.07 -10.36 -15.41
C SER A 159 -11.48 -9.90 -15.79
N GLY A 160 -11.71 -8.59 -15.83
CA GLY A 160 -12.98 -8.01 -16.26
C GLY A 160 -13.28 -8.28 -17.73
N LEU A 161 -12.30 -8.16 -18.63
CA LEU A 161 -12.43 -8.51 -20.03
C LEU A 161 -12.79 -9.98 -20.21
N PHE A 162 -12.08 -10.89 -19.56
CA PHE A 162 -12.38 -12.31 -19.58
C PHE A 162 -13.79 -12.62 -19.06
N ALA A 163 -14.14 -12.08 -17.87
CA ALA A 163 -15.42 -12.40 -17.21
C ALA A 163 -16.66 -11.81 -17.92
N LYS A 164 -16.49 -10.70 -18.65
CA LYS A 164 -17.62 -9.96 -19.26
C LYS A 164 -17.74 -10.13 -20.77
N THR A 165 -16.86 -10.92 -21.39
CA THR A 165 -16.92 -11.16 -22.85
C THR A 165 -16.99 -12.65 -23.16
N ALA A 166 -17.66 -13.00 -24.25
CA ALA A 166 -17.86 -14.39 -24.63
C ALA A 166 -16.64 -15.06 -25.30
N ARG A 167 -15.70 -14.27 -25.81
CA ARG A 167 -14.62 -14.76 -26.70
C ARG A 167 -13.22 -14.33 -26.33
N LEU A 168 -13.04 -13.40 -25.36
CA LEU A 168 -11.71 -13.00 -24.94
C LEU A 168 -11.13 -14.03 -23.98
N PRO A 169 -9.92 -14.54 -24.23
CA PRO A 169 -9.26 -15.49 -23.33
C PRO A 169 -8.71 -14.78 -22.11
N MET A 170 -8.50 -15.52 -21.02
CA MET A 170 -7.67 -15.08 -19.93
C MET A 170 -6.22 -15.02 -20.42
N VAL A 171 -5.56 -13.88 -20.20
CA VAL A 171 -4.16 -13.67 -20.58
C VAL A 171 -3.30 -13.41 -19.36
N ASP A 172 -2.03 -13.78 -19.44
CA ASP A 172 -1.05 -13.43 -18.41
C ASP A 172 -0.66 -11.95 -18.49
N PHE A 173 -0.48 -11.34 -17.32
CA PHE A 173 0.04 -9.98 -17.25
C PHE A 173 1.54 -9.97 -17.58
N ARG A 174 1.86 -9.59 -18.82
CA ARG A 174 3.24 -9.42 -19.32
C ARG A 174 3.32 -8.29 -20.35
N ALA A 175 4.50 -7.70 -20.48
CA ALA A 175 4.71 -6.69 -21.51
C ALA A 175 4.52 -7.29 -22.90
N PRO A 176 3.72 -6.64 -23.78
CA PRO A 176 3.55 -7.12 -25.16
C PRO A 176 4.82 -6.89 -25.97
N GLU A 177 5.10 -7.74 -26.94
CA GLU A 177 6.25 -7.60 -27.85
C GLU A 177 6.08 -6.39 -28.78
N LYS A 178 4.85 -6.03 -29.09
CA LYS A 178 4.49 -4.92 -30.00
C LYS A 178 3.34 -4.11 -29.40
N VAL A 179 3.36 -2.79 -29.62
CA VAL A 179 2.27 -1.89 -29.19
C VAL A 179 0.97 -2.20 -29.92
N VAL A 180 1.06 -2.57 -31.21
CA VAL A 180 -0.10 -2.99 -32.02
C VAL A 180 -0.09 -4.51 -32.09
N GLY A 181 -1.02 -5.16 -31.37
CA GLY A 181 -1.17 -6.60 -31.37
C GLY A 181 -1.70 -7.13 -32.72
N GLY A 182 -1.12 -8.23 -33.19
CA GLY A 182 -1.55 -8.91 -34.42
C GLY A 182 -2.55 -10.06 -34.20
N ASN A 183 -2.94 -10.30 -32.94
CA ASN A 183 -3.93 -11.32 -32.54
C ASN A 183 -4.61 -10.88 -31.23
N THR A 184 -5.66 -11.60 -30.83
CA THR A 184 -6.45 -11.25 -29.65
C THR A 184 -5.62 -11.19 -28.36
N VAL A 185 -4.73 -12.15 -28.14
CA VAL A 185 -3.86 -12.21 -26.94
C VAL A 185 -2.89 -11.02 -26.91
N GLY A 186 -2.28 -10.70 -28.06
CA GLY A 186 -1.35 -9.57 -28.17
C GLY A 186 -2.03 -8.20 -28.19
N SER A 187 -3.38 -8.16 -28.29
CA SER A 187 -4.16 -6.92 -28.28
C SER A 187 -4.75 -6.60 -26.89
N ILE A 188 -4.78 -7.59 -25.99
CA ILE A 188 -5.17 -7.46 -24.59
C ILE A 188 -3.95 -7.03 -23.76
#